data_98e2cb7044c84af06b74c63ad1d9324b
#
_entry.id   98e2cb7044c84af06b74c63ad1d9324b
#
_cell.length_a   1.000
_cell.length_b   1.000
_cell.length_c   1.000
_cell.angle_alpha   90.00
_cell.angle_beta   90.00
_cell.angle_gamma   90.00
#
_symmetry.space_group_name_H-M   'P 1'
#
loop_
_entity.id
_entity.type
_entity.pdbx_description
1 polymer ?
#
loop_
_entity_poly.entity_id
_entity_poly.type
_entity_poly.pdbx_seq_one_letter_code
_entity_poly.pdbx_strand_id
1 'polypeptide(L)'
;MYKWGKPPEDIGPWYLKETKKWCAKNEGVILVAEHAKTLLGYATILTKCEADGTSDEIAYTYAHVADLIITKSARRQGIGEALLKACEKEARAKGRKIFRIGVLAGNTGAIAAYHDFGFAPYHQTLEKILE
;
A
#
# COMPACT_ATOMS: atom_id res chain seq x y z
N MET A 1 3.40 -9.44 -0.42
CA MET A 1 4.34 -10.57 -0.20
C MET A 1 3.72 -11.61 0.70
N TYR A 2 4.00 -12.85 0.41
CA TYR A 2 3.36 -13.97 1.09
C TYR A 2 4.23 -14.49 2.22
N LYS A 3 3.68 -14.53 3.42
CA LYS A 3 4.34 -15.13 4.57
C LYS A 3 4.04 -16.63 4.69
N TRP A 4 3.16 -17.11 3.87
CA TRP A 4 2.64 -18.48 3.94
C TRP A 4 3.14 -19.35 2.81
N GLY A 5 4.44 -19.45 2.68
CA GLY A 5 5.08 -20.36 1.75
C GLY A 5 4.87 -20.02 0.28
N LYS A 6 4.90 -21.05 -0.57
CA LYS A 6 4.77 -20.89 -2.02
C LYS A 6 3.34 -20.52 -2.38
N PRO A 7 3.12 -19.43 -3.13
CA PRO A 7 1.76 -19.07 -3.55
C PRO A 7 1.19 -20.12 -4.51
N PRO A 8 -0.13 -20.32 -4.51
CA PRO A 8 -0.76 -21.19 -5.50
C PRO A 8 -0.61 -20.63 -6.91
N GLU A 9 -0.74 -21.50 -7.91
CA GLU A 9 -0.57 -21.11 -9.32
C GLU A 9 -1.57 -20.03 -9.76
N ASP A 10 -2.74 -20.00 -9.14
CA ASP A 10 -3.80 -19.04 -9.44
C ASP A 10 -3.83 -17.84 -8.48
N ILE A 11 -2.70 -17.52 -7.87
CA ILE A 11 -2.62 -16.43 -6.87
C ILE A 11 -3.11 -15.08 -7.38
N GLY A 12 -2.92 -14.80 -8.66
CA GLY A 12 -3.35 -13.54 -9.26
C GLY A 12 -4.85 -13.30 -9.12
N PRO A 13 -5.70 -14.23 -9.60
CA PRO A 13 -7.16 -14.13 -9.42
C PRO A 13 -7.59 -14.08 -7.96
N TRP A 14 -6.99 -14.91 -7.11
CA TRP A 14 -7.30 -14.92 -5.68
C TRP A 14 -6.96 -13.58 -5.04
N TYR A 15 -5.78 -13.06 -5.31
CA TYR A 15 -5.31 -11.80 -4.74
C TYR A 15 -6.20 -10.63 -5.17
N LEU A 16 -6.59 -10.59 -6.44
CA LEU A 16 -7.49 -9.56 -6.96
C LEU A 16 -8.84 -9.62 -6.27
N LYS A 17 -9.37 -10.83 -6.03
CA LYS A 17 -10.63 -11.02 -5.32
C LYS A 17 -10.55 -10.47 -3.89
N GLU A 18 -9.46 -10.77 -3.17
CA GLU A 18 -9.25 -10.26 -1.81
C GLU A 18 -9.07 -8.74 -1.79
N THR A 19 -8.33 -8.20 -2.75
CA THR A 19 -8.14 -6.76 -2.89
C THR A 19 -9.48 -6.05 -3.13
N LYS A 20 -10.33 -6.59 -3.99
CA LYS A 20 -11.67 -6.03 -4.23
C LYS A 20 -12.53 -6.03 -2.98
N LYS A 21 -12.45 -7.08 -2.16
CA LYS A 21 -13.15 -7.13 -0.87
C LYS A 21 -12.67 -6.03 0.07
N TRP A 22 -11.36 -5.82 0.16
CA TRP A 22 -10.79 -4.75 0.98
C TRP A 22 -11.20 -3.37 0.49
N CYS A 23 -11.22 -3.17 -0.82
CA CYS A 23 -11.70 -1.92 -1.41
C CYS A 23 -13.16 -1.67 -1.07
N ALA A 24 -14.01 -2.68 -1.16
CA ALA A 24 -15.42 -2.55 -0.80
C ALA A 24 -15.62 -2.21 0.68
N LYS A 25 -14.83 -2.85 1.56
CA LYS A 25 -14.92 -2.63 3.01
C LYS A 25 -14.37 -1.26 3.44
N ASN A 26 -13.32 -0.79 2.79
CA ASN A 26 -12.54 0.37 3.24
C ASN A 26 -12.58 1.54 2.25
N GLU A 27 -13.59 1.62 1.42
CA GLU A 27 -13.73 2.66 0.38
C GLU A 27 -12.45 2.82 -0.43
N GLY A 28 -11.95 1.70 -0.95
CA GLY A 28 -10.69 1.67 -1.66
C GLY A 28 -10.84 1.82 -3.17
N VAL A 29 -9.73 2.16 -3.80
CA VAL A 29 -9.61 2.32 -5.25
C VAL A 29 -8.32 1.64 -5.70
N ILE A 30 -8.36 1.00 -6.87
CA ILE A 30 -7.17 0.48 -7.53
C ILE A 30 -6.79 1.49 -8.63
N LEU A 31 -5.62 2.08 -8.50
CA LEU A 31 -5.07 3.03 -9.47
C LEU A 31 -4.03 2.32 -10.34
N VAL A 32 -4.12 2.52 -11.63
CA VAL A 32 -3.20 1.87 -12.57
C VAL A 32 -2.39 2.91 -13.35
N ALA A 33 -1.15 2.57 -13.62
CA ALA A 33 -0.29 3.32 -14.51
C ALA A 33 -0.11 2.50 -15.78
N GLU A 34 -0.50 3.06 -16.92
CA GLU A 34 -0.32 2.38 -18.22
C GLU A 34 0.19 3.33 -19.28
N HIS A 35 0.86 2.77 -20.26
CA HIS A 35 1.32 3.49 -21.44
C HIS A 35 1.11 2.61 -22.66
N ALA A 36 0.47 3.15 -23.68
CA ALA A 36 0.18 2.43 -24.93
C ALA A 36 -0.46 1.06 -24.67
N LYS A 37 -1.44 1.00 -23.79
CA LYS A 37 -2.18 -0.19 -23.34
C LYS A 37 -1.33 -1.22 -22.59
N THR A 38 -0.10 -0.86 -22.22
CA THR A 38 0.76 -1.71 -21.40
C THR A 38 0.67 -1.27 -19.95
N LEU A 39 0.37 -2.20 -19.03
CA LEU A 39 0.33 -1.94 -17.61
C LEU A 39 1.76 -1.79 -17.08
N LEU A 40 2.07 -0.64 -16.49
CA LEU A 40 3.38 -0.34 -15.92
C LEU A 40 3.42 -0.57 -14.41
N GLY A 41 2.29 -0.43 -13.75
CA GLY A 41 2.20 -0.63 -12.33
C GLY A 41 0.80 -0.33 -11.81
N TYR A 42 0.57 -0.61 -10.53
CA TYR A 42 -0.68 -0.26 -9.89
C TYR A 42 -0.49 0.00 -8.40
N ALA A 43 -1.44 0.69 -7.82
CA ALA A 43 -1.51 0.91 -6.39
C ALA A 43 -2.94 0.68 -5.91
N THR A 44 -3.08 0.12 -4.72
CA THR A 44 -4.37 0.01 -4.05
C THR A 44 -4.36 0.97 -2.88
N ILE A 45 -5.27 1.93 -2.88
CA ILE A 45 -5.44 2.87 -1.78
C ILE A 45 -6.76 2.61 -1.07
N LEU A 46 -6.70 2.35 0.22
CA LEU A 46 -7.85 2.18 1.09
C LEU A 46 -8.04 3.50 1.84
N THR A 47 -9.16 4.18 1.60
CA THR A 47 -9.36 5.54 2.13
C THR A 47 -10.10 5.58 3.45
N LYS A 48 -10.65 4.45 3.91
CA LYS A 48 -11.40 4.39 5.16
C LYS A 48 -10.96 3.19 6.00
N CYS A 49 -9.74 3.27 6.52
CA CYS A 49 -9.24 2.32 7.49
C CYS A 49 -9.47 2.88 8.89
N GLU A 50 -9.94 2.05 9.80
CA GLU A 50 -10.24 2.47 11.16
C GLU A 50 -9.21 1.92 12.14
N ALA A 51 -8.61 2.82 12.90
CA ALA A 51 -7.74 2.45 14.01
C ALA A 51 -8.59 2.42 15.27
N ASP A 52 -8.64 1.26 15.93
CA ASP A 52 -9.31 1.13 17.20
C ASP A 52 -8.52 1.90 18.25
N GLY A 53 -9.19 2.77 19.01
CA GLY A 53 -8.58 3.43 20.13
C GLY A 53 -8.26 2.43 21.24
N THR A 54 -7.11 2.60 21.87
CA THR A 54 -6.82 1.93 23.13
C THR A 54 -7.43 2.76 24.27
N SER A 55 -7.26 2.33 25.51
CA SER A 55 -7.76 3.08 26.67
C SER A 55 -7.27 4.53 26.72
N ASP A 56 -6.11 4.81 26.11
CA ASP A 56 -5.47 6.12 26.11
C ASP A 56 -5.47 6.81 24.73
N GLU A 57 -6.07 6.20 23.72
CA GLU A 57 -6.07 6.71 22.35
C GLU A 57 -7.50 6.84 21.82
N ILE A 58 -7.72 7.90 21.05
CA ILE A 58 -8.99 8.13 20.37
C ILE A 58 -8.98 7.35 19.05
N ALA A 59 -10.09 6.65 18.75
CA ALA A 59 -10.26 6.00 17.45
C ALA A 59 -10.24 7.05 16.33
N TYR A 60 -9.61 6.71 15.22
CA TYR A 60 -9.51 7.60 14.06
C TYR A 60 -9.55 6.82 12.75
N THR A 61 -9.80 7.52 11.66
CA THR A 61 -9.83 6.96 10.31
C THR A 61 -8.62 7.45 9.54
N TYR A 62 -7.97 6.55 8.82
CA TYR A 62 -6.77 6.86 8.04
C TYR A 62 -6.84 6.22 6.66
N ALA A 63 -5.98 6.69 5.75
CA ALA A 63 -5.80 6.10 4.44
C ALA A 63 -4.54 5.23 4.43
N HIS A 64 -4.59 4.12 3.71
CA HIS A 64 -3.51 3.15 3.67
C HIS A 64 -3.25 2.66 2.25
N VAL A 65 -2.01 2.74 1.80
CA VAL A 65 -1.59 2.14 0.54
C VAL A 65 -1.34 0.65 0.80
N ALA A 66 -2.29 -0.18 0.35
CA ALA A 66 -2.21 -1.62 0.57
C ALA A 66 -1.27 -2.31 -0.41
N ASP A 67 -1.19 -1.80 -1.64
CA ASP A 67 -0.32 -2.32 -2.70
C ASP A 67 0.31 -1.18 -3.47
N LEU A 68 1.58 -1.37 -3.81
CA LEU A 68 2.29 -0.49 -4.75
C LEU A 68 3.26 -1.38 -5.53
N ILE A 69 2.89 -1.69 -6.76
CA ILE A 69 3.63 -2.63 -7.60
C ILE A 69 3.98 -1.97 -8.92
N ILE A 70 5.25 -1.99 -9.27
CA ILE A 70 5.76 -1.49 -10.56
C ILE A 70 6.39 -2.66 -11.30
N THR A 71 6.06 -2.82 -12.58
CA THR A 71 6.69 -3.87 -13.39
C THR A 71 8.20 -3.63 -13.44
N LYS A 72 8.97 -4.71 -13.50
CA LYS A 72 10.43 -4.63 -13.41
C LYS A 72 11.03 -3.70 -14.47
N SER A 73 10.52 -3.78 -15.71
CA SER A 73 11.00 -2.96 -16.83
C SER A 73 10.62 -1.48 -16.72
N ALA A 74 9.64 -1.15 -15.88
CA ALA A 74 9.16 0.22 -15.73
C ALA A 74 9.71 0.91 -14.47
N ARG A 75 10.56 0.24 -13.69
CA ARG A 75 11.12 0.80 -12.46
C ARG A 75 12.11 1.92 -12.76
N ARG A 76 12.29 2.81 -11.77
CA ARG A 76 13.20 3.96 -11.82
C ARG A 76 12.82 5.01 -12.87
N GLN A 77 11.54 5.08 -13.23
CA GLN A 77 11.01 6.07 -14.19
C GLN A 77 10.02 7.02 -13.54
N GLY A 78 9.96 7.05 -12.21
CA GLY A 78 9.04 7.94 -11.48
C GLY A 78 7.61 7.45 -11.38
N ILE A 79 7.31 6.23 -11.81
CA ILE A 79 5.95 5.69 -11.80
C ILE A 79 5.45 5.46 -10.38
N GLY A 80 6.32 4.95 -9.50
CA GLY A 80 5.97 4.74 -8.09
C GLY A 80 5.60 6.05 -7.40
N GLU A 81 6.37 7.10 -7.64
CA GLU A 81 6.08 8.42 -7.11
C GLU A 81 4.75 8.96 -7.65
N ALA A 82 4.50 8.80 -8.95
CA ALA A 82 3.26 9.24 -9.56
C ALA A 82 2.05 8.51 -8.97
N LEU A 83 2.16 7.19 -8.74
CA LEU A 83 1.12 6.41 -8.09
C LEU A 83 0.90 6.84 -6.64
N LEU A 84 1.97 7.12 -5.90
CA LEU A 84 1.86 7.62 -4.52
C LEU A 84 1.18 8.98 -4.48
N LYS A 85 1.49 9.87 -5.41
CA LYS A 85 0.81 11.17 -5.52
C LYS A 85 -0.68 11.00 -5.80
N ALA A 86 -1.03 10.06 -6.67
CA ALA A 86 -2.43 9.76 -6.97
C ALA A 86 -3.15 9.17 -5.75
N CYS A 87 -2.48 8.29 -4.99
CA CYS A 87 -3.02 7.76 -3.74
C CYS A 87 -3.24 8.86 -2.70
N GLU A 88 -2.29 9.75 -2.55
CA GLU A 88 -2.41 10.88 -1.62
C GLU A 88 -3.58 11.78 -2.01
N LYS A 89 -3.77 12.02 -3.30
CA LYS A 89 -4.90 12.81 -3.79
C LYS A 89 -6.24 12.16 -3.41
N GLU A 90 -6.35 10.85 -3.56
CA GLU A 90 -7.56 10.11 -3.14
C GLU A 90 -7.79 10.23 -1.64
N ALA A 91 -6.74 10.09 -0.84
CA ALA A 91 -6.82 10.23 0.61
C ALA A 91 -7.28 11.62 1.02
N ARG A 92 -6.73 12.66 0.42
CA ARG A 92 -7.09 14.05 0.68
C ARG A 92 -8.52 14.34 0.25
N ALA A 93 -8.98 13.80 -0.87
CA ALA A 93 -10.35 13.97 -1.35
C ALA A 93 -11.38 13.41 -0.37
N LYS A 94 -11.00 12.39 0.41
CA LYS A 94 -11.84 11.83 1.48
C LYS A 94 -11.66 12.53 2.83
N GLY A 95 -10.86 13.59 2.89
CA GLY A 95 -10.61 14.33 4.11
C GLY A 95 -9.68 13.65 5.10
N ARG A 96 -8.91 12.66 4.66
CA ARG A 96 -7.97 11.96 5.56
C ARG A 96 -6.76 12.84 5.84
N LYS A 97 -6.32 12.80 7.08
CA LYS A 97 -5.14 13.56 7.54
C LYS A 97 -3.94 12.63 7.79
N ILE A 98 -4.18 11.33 7.82
CA ILE A 98 -3.14 10.32 8.05
C ILE A 98 -3.09 9.41 6.83
N PHE A 99 -1.89 9.25 6.31
CA PHE A 99 -1.62 8.48 5.09
C PHE A 99 -0.48 7.53 5.40
N ARG A 100 -0.74 6.22 5.30
CA ARG A 100 0.19 5.17 5.70
C ARG A 100 0.55 4.24 4.55
N ILE A 101 1.74 3.68 4.64
CA ILE A 101 2.19 2.60 3.76
C ILE A 101 3.03 1.63 4.58
N GLY A 102 2.88 0.33 4.32
CA GLY A 102 3.71 -0.69 4.95
C GLY A 102 4.90 -1.02 4.09
N VAL A 103 6.00 -1.39 4.73
CA VAL A 103 7.22 -1.80 4.03
C VAL A 103 7.99 -2.80 4.89
N LEU A 104 8.58 -3.81 4.25
CA LEU A 104 9.46 -4.73 4.94
C LEU A 104 10.79 -4.05 5.29
N ALA A 105 11.31 -4.31 6.48
CA ALA A 105 12.54 -3.70 6.97
C ALA A 105 13.75 -3.91 6.05
N GLY A 106 13.79 -5.02 5.32
CA GLY A 106 14.86 -5.31 4.38
C GLY A 106 14.75 -4.60 3.04
N ASN A 107 13.61 -3.96 2.75
CA ASN A 107 13.41 -3.23 1.49
C ASN A 107 13.90 -1.80 1.62
N THR A 108 15.22 -1.65 1.67
CA THR A 108 15.87 -0.35 1.91
C THR A 108 15.61 0.66 0.80
N GLY A 109 15.49 0.20 -0.44
CA GLY A 109 15.17 1.08 -1.56
C GLY A 109 13.79 1.70 -1.45
N ALA A 110 12.79 0.90 -1.11
CA ALA A 110 11.43 1.38 -0.90
C ALA A 110 11.36 2.32 0.31
N ILE A 111 12.03 1.98 1.41
CA ILE A 111 12.09 2.83 2.60
C ILE A 111 12.66 4.21 2.26
N ALA A 112 13.76 4.27 1.49
CA ALA A 112 14.35 5.53 1.06
C ALA A 112 13.39 6.34 0.19
N ALA A 113 12.73 5.69 -0.77
CA ALA A 113 11.75 6.34 -1.64
C ALA A 113 10.55 6.89 -0.85
N TYR A 114 10.06 6.14 0.11
CA TYR A 114 8.93 6.59 0.95
C TYR A 114 9.34 7.75 1.86
N HIS A 115 10.53 7.69 2.41
CA HIS A 115 11.08 8.79 3.20
C HIS A 115 11.19 10.07 2.36
N ASP A 116 11.72 9.96 1.15
CA ASP A 116 11.83 11.10 0.22
C ASP A 116 10.47 11.65 -0.17
N PHE A 117 9.45 10.81 -0.24
CA PHE A 117 8.08 11.24 -0.51
C PHE A 117 7.45 12.01 0.67
N GLY A 118 7.95 11.80 1.87
CA GLY A 118 7.46 12.47 3.08
C GLY A 118 6.96 11.55 4.18
N PHE A 119 7.03 10.23 3.98
CA PHE A 119 6.67 9.29 5.03
C PHE A 119 7.73 9.26 6.13
N ALA A 120 7.30 9.10 7.35
CA ALA A 120 8.17 8.90 8.51
C ALA A 120 7.79 7.59 9.21
N PRO A 121 8.74 6.92 9.87
CA PRO A 121 8.41 5.71 10.62
C PRO A 121 7.35 5.99 11.67
N TYR A 122 6.33 5.10 11.70
CA TYR A 122 5.24 5.21 12.67
C TYR A 122 5.18 3.99 13.58
N HIS A 123 5.10 2.79 13.00
CA HIS A 123 5.00 1.54 13.75
C HIS A 123 6.07 0.57 13.26
N GLN A 124 6.65 -0.18 14.18
CA GLN A 124 7.68 -1.15 13.86
C GLN A 124 7.36 -2.49 14.51
N THR A 125 7.32 -3.54 13.70
CA THR A 125 7.18 -4.91 14.17
C THR A 125 8.54 -5.58 14.16
N LEU A 126 8.93 -6.13 15.31
CA LEU A 126 10.17 -6.91 15.44
C LEU A 126 9.81 -8.38 15.58
N GLU A 127 10.65 -9.25 15.03
CA GLU A 127 10.41 -10.68 15.17
C GLU A 127 11.67 -11.41 15.58
N LYS A 128 11.47 -12.50 16.30
CA LYS A 128 12.53 -13.43 16.66
C LYS A 128 12.06 -14.83 16.28
N ILE A 129 12.88 -15.54 15.50
CA ILE A 129 12.56 -16.92 15.13
C ILE A 129 12.86 -17.82 16.33
N LEU A 130 11.87 -18.61 16.71
CA LEU A 130 12.01 -19.59 17.80
C LEU A 130 12.30 -20.95 17.20
N GLU A 131 13.43 -21.51 17.57
CA GLU A 131 13.86 -22.84 17.13
C GLU A 131 13.50 -23.93 18.13
#